data_dcb275ab0c10108982e868fb831ab5d9
#
_entry.id   dcb275ab0c10108982e868fb831ab5d9
#
_cell.length_a   1.000
_cell.length_b   1.000
_cell.length_c   1.000
_cell.angle_alpha   90.00
_cell.angle_beta   90.00
_cell.angle_gamma   90.00
#
_symmetry.space_group_name_H-M   'P 1'
#
loop_
_entity.id
_entity.type
_entity.pdbx_description
1 polymer ?
#
loop_
_entity_poly.entity_id
_entity_poly.type
_entity_poly.pdbx_seq_one_letter_code
_entity_poly.pdbx_strand_id
1 'polypeptide(L)'
;MKLKTIQWTSRCATVLILLLSALLAVLVLVCSGRGILSAHYNVTTTAGRIAYLAALGWEADPQTEQAQEVVIPRVFSGVFADYNKLQRQQGFDLSTYAGMDCTTYTYRIMNYPGTDDTVLAQLYIYKNRVVAGDIHSTALDGFMHGIFME
;
A
#
# COMPACT_ATOMS: atom_id res chain seq x y z
N MET A 1 -15.29 -47.16 -30.94
CA MET A 1 -15.14 -46.41 -29.67
C MET A 1 -16.06 -45.18 -29.76
N LYS A 2 -17.21 -45.19 -29.05
CA LYS A 2 -18.20 -44.09 -29.13
C LYS A 2 -17.80 -42.96 -28.17
N LEU A 3 -17.43 -41.81 -28.69
CA LEU A 3 -17.21 -40.58 -27.92
C LEU A 3 -18.56 -40.16 -27.32
N LYS A 4 -18.68 -40.20 -26.00
CA LYS A 4 -19.82 -39.58 -25.27
C LYS A 4 -19.69 -38.09 -25.35
N THR A 5 -20.51 -37.46 -26.18
CA THR A 5 -20.72 -36.01 -26.16
C THR A 5 -21.40 -35.62 -24.85
N ILE A 6 -20.69 -34.91 -24.00
CA ILE A 6 -21.26 -34.33 -22.76
C ILE A 6 -22.19 -33.21 -23.21
N GLN A 7 -23.51 -33.42 -23.13
CA GLN A 7 -24.50 -32.35 -23.33
C GLN A 7 -24.46 -31.43 -22.09
N TRP A 8 -23.75 -30.34 -22.22
CA TRP A 8 -23.82 -29.26 -21.25
C TRP A 8 -25.20 -28.64 -21.32
N THR A 9 -26.02 -28.88 -20.30
CA THR A 9 -27.31 -28.22 -20.18
C THR A 9 -27.07 -26.70 -19.94
N SER A 10 -27.91 -25.86 -20.52
CA SER A 10 -27.81 -24.39 -20.39
C SER A 10 -27.70 -23.91 -18.94
N ARG A 11 -28.25 -24.67 -17.99
CA ARG A 11 -28.14 -24.44 -16.54
C ARG A 11 -26.72 -24.60 -15.99
N CYS A 12 -25.94 -25.55 -16.48
CA CYS A 12 -24.53 -25.74 -16.07
C CYS A 12 -23.65 -24.59 -16.60
N ALA A 13 -23.91 -24.12 -17.82
CA ALA A 13 -23.18 -22.98 -18.40
C ALA A 13 -23.48 -21.67 -17.64
N THR A 14 -24.74 -21.41 -17.28
CA THR A 14 -25.10 -20.23 -16.47
C THR A 14 -24.48 -20.26 -15.07
N VAL A 15 -24.47 -21.40 -14.40
CA VAL A 15 -23.82 -21.54 -13.08
C VAL A 15 -22.31 -21.30 -13.16
N LEU A 16 -21.66 -21.83 -14.20
CA LEU A 16 -20.23 -21.62 -14.41
C LEU A 16 -19.88 -20.13 -14.66
N ILE A 17 -20.68 -19.45 -15.48
CA ILE A 17 -20.50 -18.00 -15.74
C ILE A 17 -20.69 -17.18 -14.47
N LEU A 18 -21.68 -17.50 -13.64
CA LEU A 18 -21.90 -16.83 -12.37
C LEU A 18 -20.77 -17.05 -11.37
N LEU A 19 -20.21 -18.26 -11.31
CA LEU A 19 -19.04 -18.58 -10.46
C LEU A 19 -17.79 -17.84 -10.93
N LEU A 20 -17.54 -17.80 -12.25
CA LEU A 20 -16.42 -17.05 -12.83
C LEU A 20 -16.54 -15.54 -12.61
N SER A 21 -17.75 -14.99 -12.76
CA SER A 21 -17.97 -13.56 -12.51
C SER A 21 -17.83 -13.19 -11.02
N ALA A 22 -18.29 -14.05 -10.10
CA ALA A 22 -18.08 -13.88 -8.66
C ALA A 22 -16.59 -13.97 -8.28
N LEU A 23 -15.85 -14.93 -8.86
CA LEU A 23 -14.41 -15.07 -8.65
C LEU A 23 -13.64 -13.84 -9.17
N LEU A 24 -14.00 -13.34 -10.35
CA LEU A 24 -13.41 -12.13 -10.93
C LEU A 24 -13.70 -10.91 -10.07
N ALA A 25 -14.93 -10.76 -9.56
CA ALA A 25 -15.32 -9.68 -8.66
C ALA A 25 -14.52 -9.71 -7.34
N VAL A 26 -14.32 -10.89 -6.75
CA VAL A 26 -13.49 -11.08 -5.55
C VAL A 26 -12.02 -10.75 -5.85
N LEU A 27 -11.50 -11.18 -7.01
CA LEU A 27 -10.12 -10.87 -7.42
C LEU A 27 -9.92 -9.36 -7.61
N VAL A 28 -10.87 -8.67 -8.23
CA VAL A 28 -10.84 -7.21 -8.41
C VAL A 28 -10.91 -6.50 -7.04
N LEU A 29 -11.75 -6.96 -6.11
CA LEU A 29 -11.84 -6.41 -4.75
C LEU A 29 -10.52 -6.59 -3.98
N VAL A 30 -9.89 -7.76 -4.07
CA VAL A 30 -8.60 -8.03 -3.42
C VAL A 30 -7.47 -7.20 -4.04
N CYS A 31 -7.42 -7.08 -5.38
CA CYS A 31 -6.40 -6.26 -6.07
C CYS A 31 -6.63 -4.76 -5.88
N SER A 32 -7.87 -4.30 -5.77
CA SER A 32 -8.21 -2.88 -5.56
C SER A 32 -8.10 -2.44 -4.09
N GLY A 33 -8.10 -3.40 -3.14
CA GLY A 33 -8.16 -3.13 -1.70
C GLY A 33 -6.94 -2.39 -1.15
N ARG A 34 -5.79 -2.50 -1.80
CA ARG A 34 -4.54 -1.88 -1.31
C ARG A 34 -4.52 -0.35 -1.41
N GLY A 35 -5.16 0.24 -2.43
CA GLY A 35 -5.27 1.71 -2.57
C GLY A 35 -6.46 2.34 -1.85
N ILE A 36 -7.44 1.54 -1.43
CA ILE A 36 -8.71 2.00 -0.84
C ILE A 36 -8.60 2.15 0.69
N LEU A 37 -7.63 1.50 1.35
CA LEU A 37 -7.47 1.56 2.80
C LEU A 37 -7.35 3.00 3.32
N SER A 38 -6.62 3.88 2.62
CA SER A 38 -6.48 5.27 3.05
C SER A 38 -7.78 6.09 2.96
N ALA A 39 -8.74 5.67 2.12
CA ALA A 39 -10.01 6.39 1.97
C ALA A 39 -10.92 6.25 3.20
N HIS A 40 -10.69 5.26 4.07
CA HIS A 40 -11.45 5.02 5.29
C HIS A 40 -10.87 5.75 6.51
N TYR A 41 -9.64 6.26 6.44
CA TYR A 41 -8.96 6.92 7.54
C TYR A 41 -8.76 8.40 7.25
N ASN A 42 -9.04 9.24 8.24
CA ASN A 42 -8.70 10.67 8.15
C ASN A 42 -7.21 10.86 8.42
N VAL A 43 -6.38 10.64 7.38
CA VAL A 43 -4.91 10.72 7.50
C VAL A 43 -4.38 12.14 7.64
N THR A 44 -5.24 13.16 7.68
CA THR A 44 -4.83 14.53 8.05
C THR A 44 -4.58 14.66 9.56
N THR A 45 -5.08 13.72 10.36
CA THR A 45 -4.87 13.68 11.82
C THR A 45 -3.89 12.59 12.22
N THR A 46 -3.15 12.80 13.33
CA THR A 46 -2.26 11.78 13.90
C THR A 46 -3.02 10.48 14.20
N ALA A 47 -4.19 10.59 14.85
CA ALA A 47 -5.02 9.41 15.16
C ALA A 47 -5.41 8.62 13.91
N GLY A 48 -5.74 9.30 12.81
CA GLY A 48 -6.07 8.65 11.54
C GLY A 48 -4.87 7.97 10.88
N ARG A 49 -3.67 8.56 10.96
CA ARG A 49 -2.42 7.95 10.45
C ARG A 49 -2.02 6.72 11.27
N ILE A 50 -2.13 6.81 12.61
CA ILE A 50 -1.88 5.66 13.49
C ILE A 50 -2.89 4.54 13.22
N ALA A 51 -4.18 4.84 13.06
CA ALA A 51 -5.20 3.86 12.73
C ALA A 51 -4.94 3.22 11.34
N TYR A 52 -4.47 4.00 10.37
CA TYR A 52 -4.07 3.48 9.06
C TYR A 52 -2.90 2.49 9.18
N LEU A 53 -1.83 2.85 9.90
CA LEU A 53 -0.68 1.96 10.15
C LEU A 53 -1.09 0.69 10.91
N ALA A 54 -1.95 0.82 11.93
CA ALA A 54 -2.47 -0.30 12.69
C ALA A 54 -3.28 -1.27 11.81
N ALA A 55 -4.06 -0.76 10.85
CA ALA A 55 -4.79 -1.60 9.88
C ALA A 55 -3.85 -2.37 8.93
N LEU A 56 -2.61 -1.92 8.77
CA LEU A 56 -1.55 -2.63 8.04
C LEU A 56 -0.74 -3.59 8.92
N GLY A 57 -1.04 -3.67 10.23
CA GLY A 57 -0.37 -4.53 11.20
C GLY A 57 0.76 -3.85 11.97
N TRP A 58 1.02 -2.55 11.75
CA TRP A 58 2.11 -1.83 12.40
C TRP A 58 1.67 -1.13 13.68
N GLU A 59 2.44 -1.30 14.75
CA GLU A 59 2.30 -0.54 15.99
C GLU A 59 3.24 0.68 15.93
N ALA A 60 2.69 1.82 15.57
CA ALA A 60 3.43 3.08 15.47
C ALA A 60 3.25 3.91 16.74
N ASP A 61 4.37 4.47 17.25
CA ASP A 61 4.35 5.35 18.41
C ASP A 61 3.95 6.78 18.00
N PRO A 62 2.76 7.26 18.40
CA PRO A 62 2.28 8.60 18.01
C PRO A 62 3.11 9.74 18.59
N GLN A 63 3.89 9.49 19.67
CA GLN A 63 4.73 10.53 20.29
C GLN A 63 6.01 10.81 19.50
N THR A 64 6.35 9.93 18.56
CA THR A 64 7.54 10.06 17.71
C THR A 64 7.23 10.71 16.35
N GLU A 65 6.00 11.20 16.16
CA GLU A 65 5.59 11.84 14.90
C GLU A 65 6.54 12.98 14.50
N GLN A 66 7.05 12.86 13.29
CA GLN A 66 7.78 13.96 12.62
C GLN A 66 7.07 14.27 11.31
N ALA A 67 6.78 15.55 11.09
CA ALA A 67 6.15 16.03 9.88
C ALA A 67 7.13 16.90 9.08
N GLN A 68 7.18 16.70 7.76
CA GLN A 68 8.00 17.48 6.86
C GLN A 68 7.23 17.77 5.57
N GLU A 69 7.20 19.03 5.16
CA GLU A 69 6.69 19.42 3.85
C GLU A 69 7.74 19.10 2.78
N VAL A 70 7.31 18.46 1.71
CA VAL A 70 8.15 18.05 0.59
C VAL A 70 7.46 18.32 -0.73
N VAL A 71 8.23 18.65 -1.76
CA VAL A 71 7.74 18.73 -3.13
C VAL A 71 8.12 17.44 -3.85
N ILE A 72 7.16 16.74 -4.44
CA ILE A 72 7.45 15.56 -5.26
C ILE A 72 8.22 16.00 -6.51
N PRO A 73 9.39 15.43 -6.80
CA PRO A 73 10.21 15.81 -7.96
C PRO A 73 9.42 15.71 -9.27
N ARG A 74 9.65 16.65 -10.18
CA ARG A 74 9.04 16.59 -11.52
C ARG A 74 9.71 15.55 -12.43
N VAL A 75 10.99 15.27 -12.16
CA VAL A 75 11.79 14.28 -12.90
C VAL A 75 12.18 13.16 -11.96
N PHE A 76 11.82 11.94 -12.33
CA PHE A 76 12.14 10.73 -11.58
C PHE A 76 13.43 10.13 -12.13
N SER A 77 14.53 10.31 -11.43
CA SER A 77 15.85 9.77 -11.78
C SER A 77 16.60 9.29 -10.55
N GLY A 78 17.57 8.41 -10.72
CA GLY A 78 18.41 7.87 -9.64
C GLY A 78 17.57 7.27 -8.51
N VAL A 79 17.96 7.55 -7.28
CA VAL A 79 17.34 6.99 -6.04
C VAL A 79 15.83 7.22 -5.99
N PHE A 80 15.35 8.37 -6.49
CA PHE A 80 13.92 8.65 -6.44
C PHE A 80 13.12 7.84 -7.47
N ALA A 81 13.73 7.47 -8.60
CA ALA A 81 13.13 6.54 -9.56
C ALA A 81 13.01 5.12 -8.96
N ASP A 82 14.05 4.66 -8.26
CA ASP A 82 14.04 3.36 -7.57
C ASP A 82 13.01 3.35 -6.43
N TYR A 83 12.93 4.44 -5.65
CA TYR A 83 11.89 4.59 -4.63
C TYR A 83 10.48 4.52 -5.24
N ASN A 84 10.22 5.23 -6.36
CA ASN A 84 8.90 5.15 -7.01
C ASN A 84 8.62 3.76 -7.61
N LYS A 85 9.65 3.01 -7.99
CA LYS A 85 9.50 1.60 -8.40
C LYS A 85 9.00 0.74 -7.24
N LEU A 86 9.58 0.91 -6.03
CA LEU A 86 9.09 0.28 -4.80
C LEU A 86 7.63 0.66 -4.52
N GLN A 87 7.29 1.94 -4.67
CA GLN A 87 5.92 2.41 -4.47
C GLN A 87 4.93 1.78 -5.45
N ARG A 88 5.30 1.63 -6.73
CA ARG A 88 4.46 0.97 -7.73
C ARG A 88 4.19 -0.51 -7.44
N GLN A 89 5.13 -1.22 -6.84
CA GLN A 89 4.93 -2.61 -6.39
C GLN A 89 3.82 -2.72 -5.33
N GLN A 90 3.57 -1.65 -4.60
CA GLN A 90 2.54 -1.54 -3.58
C GLN A 90 1.21 -0.98 -4.10
N GLY A 91 1.14 -0.56 -5.37
CA GLY A 91 -0.03 0.08 -5.97
C GLY A 91 -0.09 1.60 -5.80
N PHE A 92 1.00 2.24 -5.29
CA PHE A 92 1.16 3.68 -5.33
C PHE A 92 1.93 4.10 -6.59
N ASP A 93 1.79 5.37 -7.01
CA ASP A 93 2.63 5.96 -8.05
C ASP A 93 2.82 7.46 -7.82
N LEU A 94 4.00 7.81 -7.31
CA LEU A 94 4.36 9.19 -7.02
C LEU A 94 4.46 10.06 -8.28
N SER A 95 4.64 9.47 -9.47
CA SER A 95 4.70 10.24 -10.71
C SER A 95 3.38 10.97 -11.02
N THR A 96 2.26 10.45 -10.52
CA THR A 96 0.95 11.10 -10.58
C THR A 96 0.91 12.42 -9.82
N TYR A 97 1.81 12.59 -8.85
CA TYR A 97 1.90 13.75 -7.96
C TYR A 97 3.13 14.62 -8.25
N ALA A 98 3.78 14.45 -9.41
CA ALA A 98 4.99 15.16 -9.80
C ALA A 98 4.81 16.69 -9.71
N GLY A 99 5.67 17.35 -8.95
CA GLY A 99 5.64 18.80 -8.71
C GLY A 99 4.57 19.26 -7.71
N MET A 100 3.87 18.36 -7.04
CA MET A 100 2.88 18.70 -6.00
C MET A 100 3.54 18.73 -4.62
N ASP A 101 3.01 19.63 -3.76
CA ASP A 101 3.37 19.70 -2.36
C ASP A 101 2.69 18.57 -1.60
N CYS A 102 3.46 17.79 -0.85
CA CYS A 102 3.02 16.72 0.03
C CYS A 102 3.58 16.95 1.43
N THR A 103 2.99 16.32 2.43
CA THR A 103 3.57 16.23 3.76
C THR A 103 3.99 14.79 4.01
N THR A 104 5.24 14.58 4.43
CA THR A 104 5.69 13.29 4.96
C THR A 104 5.47 13.25 6.46
N TYR A 105 5.03 12.09 6.95
CA TYR A 105 4.93 11.80 8.37
C TYR A 105 5.72 10.54 8.68
N THR A 106 6.58 10.62 9.68
CA THR A 106 7.43 9.51 10.09
C THR A 106 7.10 9.13 11.53
N TYR A 107 7.03 7.81 11.81
CA TYR A 107 6.75 7.24 13.12
C TYR A 107 7.71 6.10 13.42
N ARG A 108 8.09 5.94 14.69
CA ARG A 108 8.79 4.74 15.15
C ARG A 108 7.83 3.57 15.19
N ILE A 109 8.25 2.42 14.63
CA ILE A 109 7.54 1.15 14.68
C ILE A 109 8.03 0.34 15.88
N MET A 110 7.07 -0.15 16.68
CA MET A 110 7.35 -0.83 17.94
C MET A 110 7.32 -2.36 17.83
N ASN A 111 6.69 -2.88 16.79
CA ASN A 111 6.46 -4.33 16.61
C ASN A 111 7.19 -4.91 15.38
N TYR A 112 8.26 -4.27 14.91
CA TYR A 112 9.02 -4.83 13.79
C TYR A 112 9.80 -6.07 14.25
N PRO A 113 9.67 -7.23 13.57
CA PRO A 113 10.32 -8.45 14.01
C PRO A 113 11.80 -8.51 13.60
N GLY A 114 12.63 -9.17 14.42
CA GLY A 114 13.96 -9.64 14.00
C GLY A 114 15.08 -8.60 13.98
N THR A 115 14.88 -7.42 14.56
CA THR A 115 15.94 -6.41 14.71
C THR A 115 15.78 -5.61 16.00
N ASP A 116 16.92 -5.21 16.58
CA ASP A 116 16.99 -4.24 17.68
C ASP A 116 17.16 -2.80 17.15
N ASP A 117 17.27 -2.62 15.84
CA ASP A 117 17.40 -1.30 15.21
C ASP A 117 16.13 -0.46 15.37
N THR A 118 16.31 0.85 15.31
CA THR A 118 15.17 1.75 15.19
C THR A 118 14.56 1.63 13.78
N VAL A 119 13.33 1.17 13.72
CA VAL A 119 12.56 1.05 12.48
C VAL A 119 11.52 2.16 12.41
N LEU A 120 11.42 2.78 11.26
CA LEU A 120 10.50 3.88 11.00
C LEU A 120 9.52 3.51 9.89
N ALA A 121 8.27 3.97 10.06
CA ALA A 121 7.31 4.05 8.98
C ALA A 121 7.27 5.48 8.45
N GLN A 122 7.34 5.67 7.14
CA GLN A 122 7.15 6.96 6.49
C GLN A 122 5.90 6.92 5.61
N LEU A 123 5.06 7.94 5.74
CA LEU A 123 3.86 8.15 4.93
C LEU A 123 3.98 9.45 4.15
N TYR A 124 3.74 9.41 2.85
CA TYR A 124 3.53 10.60 2.03
C TYR A 124 2.03 10.88 1.94
N ILE A 125 1.62 12.07 2.37
CA ILE A 125 0.22 12.47 2.39
C ILE A 125 0.01 13.68 1.48
N TYR A 126 -0.87 13.48 0.49
CA TYR A 126 -1.38 14.54 -0.36
C TYR A 126 -2.87 14.74 -0.05
N LYS A 127 -3.24 15.93 0.46
CA LYS A 127 -4.59 16.19 0.98
C LYS A 127 -4.96 15.17 2.06
N ASN A 128 -6.05 14.44 1.93
CA ASN A 128 -6.45 13.37 2.87
C ASN A 128 -6.22 11.98 2.27
N ARG A 129 -5.06 11.74 1.64
CA ARG A 129 -4.75 10.47 0.98
C ARG A 129 -3.28 10.11 1.17
N VAL A 130 -3.01 8.85 1.54
CA VAL A 130 -1.67 8.27 1.46
C VAL A 130 -1.35 8.01 -0.01
N VAL A 131 -0.25 8.59 -0.49
CA VAL A 131 0.21 8.50 -1.89
C VAL A 131 1.50 7.71 -2.06
N ALA A 132 2.21 7.47 -0.95
CA ALA A 132 3.35 6.57 -0.85
C ALA A 132 3.58 6.22 0.62
N GLY A 133 4.33 5.14 0.86
CA GLY A 133 4.77 4.76 2.19
C GLY A 133 5.80 3.65 2.16
N ASP A 134 6.61 3.61 3.20
CA ASP A 134 7.66 2.61 3.38
C ASP A 134 7.92 2.34 4.86
N ILE A 135 8.60 1.23 5.11
CA ILE A 135 9.20 0.86 6.39
C ILE A 135 10.71 0.78 6.16
N HIS A 136 11.50 1.44 7.00
CA HIS A 136 12.96 1.41 6.89
C HIS A 136 13.66 1.41 8.24
N SER A 137 14.85 0.82 8.29
CA SER A 137 15.76 0.90 9.42
C SER A 137 16.61 2.17 9.34
N THR A 138 16.95 2.75 10.49
CA THR A 138 17.88 3.89 10.57
C THR A 138 19.35 3.47 10.62
N ALA A 139 19.65 2.18 10.63
CA ALA A 139 21.03 1.68 10.63
C ALA A 139 21.73 1.96 9.29
N LEU A 140 23.09 2.06 9.31
CA LEU A 140 23.91 2.31 8.12
C LEU A 140 23.74 1.25 7.04
N ASP A 141 23.64 -0.04 7.44
CA ASP A 141 23.36 -1.17 6.56
C ASP A 141 21.88 -1.59 6.66
N GLY A 142 21.01 -0.62 6.92
CA GLY A 142 19.59 -0.84 7.12
C GLY A 142 18.87 -1.28 5.85
N PHE A 143 17.61 -1.63 6.04
CA PHE A 143 16.70 -2.05 4.96
C PHE A 143 15.64 -0.99 4.68
N MET A 144 15.01 -1.10 3.51
CA MET A 144 13.77 -0.39 3.16
C MET A 144 12.89 -1.34 2.36
N HIS A 145 11.63 -1.41 2.72
CA HIS A 145 10.61 -2.16 1.99
C HIS A 145 9.25 -1.43 1.99
N GLY A 146 8.29 -2.00 1.29
CA GLY A 146 6.95 -1.46 1.23
C GLY A 146 6.25 -1.42 2.59
N ILE A 147 5.21 -0.57 2.69
CA ILE A 147 4.49 -0.36 3.94
C ILE A 147 3.55 -1.52 4.31
N PHE A 148 3.18 -2.37 3.35
CA PHE A 148 2.35 -3.55 3.62
C PHE A 148 3.18 -4.65 4.27
N MET A 149 2.68 -5.22 5.37
CA MET A 149 3.28 -6.39 6.00
C MET A 149 3.06 -7.60 5.08
N GLU A 150 4.14 -8.31 4.72
CA GLU A 150 4.11 -9.55 3.92
C GLU A 150 3.82 -10.76 4.79
#